data_8965c0aba0622feaef8147be0ad46f64
#
_entry.id   8965c0aba0622feaef8147be0ad46f64
#
_cell.length_a   1.000
_cell.length_b   1.000
_cell.length_c   1.000
_cell.angle_alpha   90.00
_cell.angle_beta   90.00
_cell.angle_gamma   90.00
#
_symmetry.space_group_name_H-M   'P 1'
#
loop_
_entity.id
_entity.type
_entity.pdbx_description
1 polymer ?
#
loop_
_entity_poly.entity_id
_entity_poly.type
_entity_poly.pdbx_seq_one_letter_code
_entity_poly.pdbx_strand_id
1 'polypeptide(L)'
;MSFIDNIINEFDIALKTLSNKKSGTSRGYPAEESPENLTQEEKDLSIQLMRVNLAGEVAAQALYRGQAIVCEDDEVKEHLINAGLEETDHLIWCKKRLDELGGNSSLLNPIWYAGSFALGAIFGSLGKQTSLGFVEETEKQVVKHLEKHLEKISQEDKKTIKILETMRADEDQHANEASESGGEELKDYTKKFMSMTAKVMTSTSAHI
;
A
#
# COMPACT_ATOMS: atom_id res chain seq x y z
N MET A 1 -21.95 3.14 17.80
CA MET A 1 -22.30 3.66 16.46
C MET A 1 -23.35 2.76 15.84
N SER A 2 -24.31 3.31 15.05
CA SER A 2 -25.24 2.47 14.29
C SER A 2 -24.52 1.79 13.13
N PHE A 3 -25.11 0.73 12.56
CA PHE A 3 -24.59 0.07 11.35
C PHE A 3 -24.44 1.08 10.17
N ILE A 4 -25.40 1.99 10.05
CA ILE A 4 -25.37 3.04 9.02
C ILE A 4 -24.20 4.01 9.25
N ASP A 5 -23.92 4.41 10.50
CA ASP A 5 -22.81 5.29 10.82
C ASP A 5 -21.46 4.65 10.42
N ASN A 6 -21.32 3.34 10.64
CA ASN A 6 -20.11 2.60 10.25
C ASN A 6 -19.94 2.59 8.72
N ILE A 7 -20.99 2.36 7.96
CA ILE A 7 -20.93 2.40 6.48
C ILE A 7 -20.55 3.80 5.99
N ILE A 8 -21.16 4.84 6.54
CA ILE A 8 -20.85 6.23 6.16
C ILE A 8 -19.39 6.55 6.47
N ASN A 9 -18.89 6.13 7.63
CA ASN A 9 -17.52 6.34 8.04
C ASN A 9 -16.52 5.63 7.09
N GLU A 10 -16.77 4.35 6.73
CA GLU A 10 -15.91 3.64 5.79
C GLU A 10 -15.92 4.27 4.39
N PHE A 11 -17.07 4.78 3.95
CA PHE A 11 -17.17 5.49 2.68
C PHE A 11 -16.39 6.82 2.70
N ASP A 12 -16.46 7.59 3.81
CA ASP A 12 -15.67 8.81 4.00
C ASP A 12 -14.17 8.52 3.99
N ILE A 13 -13.74 7.45 4.67
CA ILE A 13 -12.35 7.00 4.67
C ILE A 13 -11.88 6.63 3.26
N ALA A 14 -12.70 5.89 2.51
CA ALA A 14 -12.42 5.53 1.12
C ALA A 14 -12.23 6.78 0.24
N LEU A 15 -13.14 7.74 0.34
CA LEU A 15 -13.04 9.00 -0.40
C LEU A 15 -11.78 9.81 -0.03
N LYS A 16 -11.44 9.87 1.25
CA LYS A 16 -10.22 10.54 1.74
C LYS A 16 -8.95 9.87 1.23
N THR A 17 -8.90 8.53 1.24
CA THR A 17 -7.78 7.77 0.68
C THR A 17 -7.64 8.03 -0.82
N LEU A 18 -8.71 7.87 -1.60
CA LEU A 18 -8.70 8.07 -3.05
C LEU A 18 -8.41 9.51 -3.49
N SER A 19 -8.79 10.49 -2.68
CA SER A 19 -8.49 11.91 -2.93
C SER A 19 -7.17 12.40 -2.30
N ASN A 20 -6.43 11.50 -1.64
CA ASN A 20 -5.20 11.82 -0.90
C ASN A 20 -5.36 12.97 0.11
N LYS A 21 -6.48 12.97 0.84
CA LYS A 21 -6.82 13.97 1.88
C LYS A 21 -6.75 13.41 3.29
N LYS A 22 -6.22 12.21 3.44
CA LYS A 22 -6.03 11.56 4.73
C LYS A 22 -4.74 12.08 5.40
N SER A 23 -4.74 12.18 6.72
CA SER A 23 -3.53 12.48 7.48
C SER A 23 -2.90 11.18 7.95
N GLY A 24 -1.61 11.01 7.74
CA GLY A 24 -0.81 9.91 8.24
C GLY A 24 -0.28 10.17 9.66
N THR A 25 0.83 9.52 9.99
CA THR A 25 1.52 9.65 11.30
C THR A 25 2.31 10.96 11.43
N SER A 26 2.28 11.81 10.43
CA SER A 26 3.07 13.05 10.33
C SER A 26 4.58 12.84 10.17
N ARG A 27 5.01 11.66 9.70
CA ARG A 27 6.40 11.42 9.28
C ARG A 27 6.75 12.36 8.13
N GLY A 28 7.95 12.93 8.17
CA GLY A 28 8.45 13.81 7.12
C GLY A 28 8.58 13.10 5.77
N TYR A 29 8.55 13.88 4.70
CA TYR A 29 8.85 13.37 3.36
C TYR A 29 10.31 12.92 3.28
N PRO A 30 10.62 11.64 2.97
CA PRO A 30 11.96 11.10 3.08
C PRO A 30 12.94 11.62 1.99
N ALA A 31 12.40 12.14 0.89
CA ALA A 31 13.20 12.65 -0.21
C ALA A 31 13.79 14.03 0.11
N GLU A 32 15.10 14.19 -0.11
CA GLU A 32 15.76 15.47 0.05
C GLU A 32 15.42 16.45 -1.09
N GLU A 33 15.43 17.75 -0.79
CA GLU A 33 15.32 18.80 -1.79
C GLU A 33 16.66 18.97 -2.53
N SER A 34 16.98 18.01 -3.39
CA SER A 34 18.17 18.05 -4.25
C SER A 34 17.75 18.39 -5.67
N PRO A 35 18.54 19.19 -6.41
CA PRO A 35 18.33 19.36 -7.83
C PRO A 35 18.40 18.01 -8.54
N GLU A 36 17.44 17.71 -9.36
CA GLU A 36 17.42 16.49 -10.18
C GLU A 36 17.60 16.87 -11.64
N ASN A 37 18.37 16.06 -12.34
CA ASN A 37 18.59 16.24 -13.78
C ASN A 37 18.27 14.92 -14.49
N LEU A 38 16.99 14.55 -14.45
CA LEU A 38 16.49 13.36 -15.12
C LEU A 38 16.26 13.63 -16.60
N THR A 39 16.68 12.71 -17.45
CA THR A 39 16.24 12.66 -18.83
C THR A 39 14.72 12.41 -18.91
N GLN A 40 14.10 12.66 -20.04
CA GLN A 40 12.67 12.42 -20.20
C GLN A 40 12.32 10.92 -20.01
N GLU A 41 13.18 10.01 -20.50
CA GLU A 41 13.00 8.57 -20.36
C GLU A 41 13.06 8.13 -18.88
N GLU A 42 14.02 8.65 -18.12
CA GLU A 42 14.13 8.36 -16.68
C GLU A 42 12.93 8.89 -15.91
N LYS A 43 12.49 10.11 -16.25
CA LYS A 43 11.30 10.72 -15.65
C LYS A 43 10.03 9.92 -15.94
N ASP A 44 9.84 9.47 -17.19
CA ASP A 44 8.68 8.68 -17.59
C ASP A 44 8.65 7.33 -16.87
N LEU A 45 9.81 6.68 -16.70
CA LEU A 45 9.92 5.47 -15.91
C LEU A 45 9.58 5.71 -14.44
N SER A 46 10.10 6.78 -13.83
CA SER A 46 9.80 7.14 -12.44
C SER A 46 8.31 7.40 -12.23
N ILE A 47 7.66 8.12 -13.17
CA ILE A 47 6.20 8.33 -13.17
C ILE A 47 5.45 6.99 -13.18
N GLN A 48 5.85 6.08 -14.07
CA GLN A 48 5.22 4.76 -14.17
C GLN A 48 5.34 3.97 -12.87
N LEU A 49 6.56 3.89 -12.30
CA LEU A 49 6.83 3.15 -11.07
C LEU A 49 6.07 3.77 -9.88
N MET A 50 6.10 5.09 -9.72
CA MET A 50 5.42 5.77 -8.62
C MET A 50 3.89 5.70 -8.73
N ARG A 51 3.32 5.67 -9.94
CA ARG A 51 1.89 5.43 -10.15
C ARG A 51 1.48 4.03 -9.69
N VAL A 52 2.31 3.03 -9.99
CA VAL A 52 2.08 1.65 -9.53
C VAL A 52 2.16 1.56 -8.00
N ASN A 53 3.18 2.18 -7.39
CA ASN A 53 3.31 2.19 -5.93
C ASN A 53 2.11 2.88 -5.28
N LEU A 54 1.70 4.06 -5.78
CA LEU A 54 0.51 4.76 -5.26
C LEU A 54 -0.76 3.89 -5.34
N ALA A 55 -0.94 3.11 -6.42
CA ALA A 55 -2.05 2.17 -6.52
C ALA A 55 -1.91 1.01 -5.50
N GLY A 56 -0.70 0.57 -5.22
CA GLY A 56 -0.39 -0.39 -4.16
C GLY A 56 -0.80 0.12 -2.78
N GLU A 57 -0.41 1.36 -2.44
CA GLU A 57 -0.76 1.98 -1.15
C GLU A 57 -2.28 2.17 -0.97
N VAL A 58 -2.98 2.55 -2.05
CA VAL A 58 -4.45 2.60 -2.05
C VAL A 58 -5.05 1.21 -1.77
N ALA A 59 -4.48 0.16 -2.34
CA ALA A 59 -4.93 -1.21 -2.14
C ALA A 59 -4.59 -1.72 -0.72
N ALA A 60 -3.39 -1.45 -0.19
CA ALA A 60 -2.97 -1.84 1.15
C ALA A 60 -3.87 -1.21 2.22
N GLN A 61 -4.12 0.09 2.13
CA GLN A 61 -5.06 0.76 3.04
C GLN A 61 -6.45 0.13 3.04
N ALA A 62 -6.95 -0.23 1.85
CA ALA A 62 -8.25 -0.87 1.73
C ALA A 62 -8.25 -2.29 2.32
N LEU A 63 -7.16 -3.06 2.16
CA LEU A 63 -6.98 -4.37 2.78
C LEU A 63 -7.04 -4.28 4.31
N TYR A 64 -6.23 -3.41 4.91
CA TYR A 64 -6.21 -3.20 6.36
C TYR A 64 -7.58 -2.77 6.90
N ARG A 65 -8.27 -1.86 6.21
CA ARG A 65 -9.61 -1.43 6.59
C ARG A 65 -10.64 -2.56 6.51
N GLY A 66 -10.59 -3.36 5.43
CA GLY A 66 -11.45 -4.53 5.24
C GLY A 66 -11.24 -5.57 6.34
N GLN A 67 -9.98 -5.84 6.73
CA GLN A 67 -9.67 -6.75 7.84
C GLN A 67 -10.17 -6.18 9.18
N ALA A 68 -9.89 -4.92 9.45
CA ALA A 68 -10.21 -4.27 10.73
C ALA A 68 -11.74 -4.20 11.00
N ILE A 69 -12.57 -4.02 9.96
CA ILE A 69 -14.03 -3.89 10.15
C ILE A 69 -14.70 -5.20 10.58
N VAL A 70 -14.10 -6.35 10.24
CA VAL A 70 -14.61 -7.68 10.57
C VAL A 70 -13.83 -8.33 11.72
N CYS A 71 -12.73 -7.74 12.17
CA CYS A 71 -11.88 -8.27 13.22
C CYS A 71 -12.57 -8.15 14.58
N GLU A 72 -12.72 -9.28 15.29
CA GLU A 72 -13.28 -9.36 16.64
C GLU A 72 -12.22 -9.22 17.75
N ASP A 73 -10.93 -9.42 17.41
CA ASP A 73 -9.80 -9.26 18.33
C ASP A 73 -9.37 -7.79 18.35
N ASP A 74 -9.56 -7.12 19.48
CA ASP A 74 -9.29 -5.68 19.62
C ASP A 74 -7.80 -5.34 19.42
N GLU A 75 -6.87 -6.23 19.83
CA GLU A 75 -5.44 -6.03 19.70
C GLU A 75 -5.02 -6.09 18.23
N VAL A 76 -5.51 -7.10 17.50
CA VAL A 76 -5.27 -7.21 16.04
C VAL A 76 -5.90 -6.05 15.29
N LYS A 77 -7.10 -5.65 15.68
CA LYS A 77 -7.78 -4.51 15.06
C LYS A 77 -7.01 -3.20 15.25
N GLU A 78 -6.47 -2.96 16.44
CA GLU A 78 -5.63 -1.79 16.71
C GLU A 78 -4.34 -1.84 15.89
N HIS A 79 -3.69 -3.01 15.80
CA HIS A 79 -2.52 -3.21 14.96
C HIS A 79 -2.82 -2.88 13.47
N LEU A 80 -3.90 -3.42 12.91
CA LEU A 80 -4.32 -3.14 11.53
C LEU A 80 -4.63 -1.66 11.27
N ILE A 81 -5.22 -0.97 12.26
CA ILE A 81 -5.50 0.47 12.15
C ILE A 81 -4.20 1.28 12.16
N ASN A 82 -3.25 0.93 13.04
CA ASN A 82 -1.97 1.62 13.17
C ASN A 82 -1.10 1.42 11.92
N ALA A 83 -0.97 0.19 11.42
CA ALA A 83 -0.31 -0.08 10.16
C ALA A 83 -0.95 0.73 9.01
N GLY A 84 -2.27 0.75 8.91
CA GLY A 84 -2.97 1.57 7.92
C GLY A 84 -2.76 3.09 8.05
N LEU A 85 -2.32 3.60 9.21
CA LEU A 85 -1.90 4.99 9.37
C LEU A 85 -0.50 5.22 8.78
N GLU A 86 0.43 4.28 8.94
CA GLU A 86 1.76 4.35 8.34
C GLU A 86 1.69 4.26 6.82
N GLU A 87 0.83 3.38 6.28
CA GLU A 87 0.52 3.32 4.85
C GLU A 87 -0.02 4.64 4.29
N THR A 88 -0.63 5.47 5.14
CA THR A 88 -1.07 6.80 4.73
C THR A 88 0.13 7.71 4.45
N ASP A 89 1.24 7.58 5.18
CA ASP A 89 2.46 8.33 4.90
C ASP A 89 3.06 7.89 3.56
N HIS A 90 3.12 6.58 3.28
CA HIS A 90 3.57 6.04 1.99
C HIS A 90 2.73 6.58 0.83
N LEU A 91 1.41 6.57 0.98
CA LEU A 91 0.48 7.13 -0.01
C LEU A 91 0.75 8.62 -0.27
N ILE A 92 0.98 9.41 0.79
CA ILE A 92 1.31 10.84 0.69
C ILE A 92 2.65 11.03 -0.04
N TRP A 93 3.68 10.23 0.30
CA TRP A 93 4.99 10.32 -0.33
C TRP A 93 4.94 9.94 -1.82
N CYS A 94 4.27 8.84 -2.14
CA CYS A 94 4.07 8.42 -3.53
C CYS A 94 3.32 9.47 -4.35
N LYS A 95 2.25 10.04 -3.78
CA LYS A 95 1.48 11.09 -4.46
C LYS A 95 2.29 12.36 -4.67
N LYS A 96 3.00 12.82 -3.62
CA LYS A 96 3.86 14.01 -3.72
C LYS A 96 4.94 13.81 -4.79
N ARG A 97 5.62 12.65 -4.80
CA ARG A 97 6.63 12.36 -5.81
C ARG A 97 6.05 12.32 -7.21
N LEU A 98 4.92 11.69 -7.37
CA LEU A 98 4.23 11.63 -8.66
C LEU A 98 3.87 13.03 -9.18
N ASP A 99 3.42 13.93 -8.29
CA ASP A 99 3.13 15.33 -8.62
C ASP A 99 4.39 16.11 -9.01
N GLU A 100 5.50 15.95 -8.29
CA GLU A 100 6.80 16.55 -8.61
C GLU A 100 7.28 16.14 -10.02
N LEU A 101 7.02 14.89 -10.39
CA LEU A 101 7.34 14.37 -11.71
C LEU A 101 6.35 14.78 -12.81
N GLY A 102 5.21 15.40 -12.44
CA GLY A 102 4.14 15.77 -13.38
C GLY A 102 3.31 14.58 -13.85
N GLY A 103 3.31 13.49 -13.08
CA GLY A 103 2.52 12.28 -13.34
C GLY A 103 1.12 12.34 -12.75
N ASN A 104 0.25 11.40 -13.14
CA ASN A 104 -1.10 11.26 -12.64
C ASN A 104 -1.31 9.92 -11.95
N SER A 105 -2.20 9.89 -10.95
CA SER A 105 -2.65 8.66 -10.30
C SER A 105 -3.40 7.75 -11.28
N SER A 106 -3.42 6.44 -11.01
CA SER A 106 -4.20 5.51 -11.82
C SER A 106 -5.70 5.77 -11.69
N LEU A 107 -6.41 5.77 -12.82
CA LEU A 107 -7.87 5.86 -12.87
C LEU A 107 -8.54 4.61 -12.29
N LEU A 108 -7.81 3.51 -12.14
CA LEU A 108 -8.30 2.25 -11.58
C LEU A 108 -8.24 2.19 -10.04
N ASN A 109 -7.68 3.20 -9.37
CA ASN A 109 -7.58 3.22 -7.91
C ASN A 109 -8.91 2.95 -7.17
N PRO A 110 -10.09 3.46 -7.60
CA PRO A 110 -11.35 3.10 -6.96
C PRO A 110 -11.70 1.61 -7.06
N ILE A 111 -11.33 0.96 -8.17
CA ILE A 111 -11.54 -0.48 -8.38
C ILE A 111 -10.61 -1.28 -7.47
N TRP A 112 -9.34 -0.87 -7.40
CA TRP A 112 -8.34 -1.51 -6.52
C TRP A 112 -8.74 -1.36 -5.05
N TYR A 113 -9.20 -0.17 -4.65
CA TYR A 113 -9.71 0.05 -3.30
C TYR A 113 -10.86 -0.91 -2.96
N ALA A 114 -11.91 -0.94 -3.79
CA ALA A 114 -13.09 -1.77 -3.53
C ALA A 114 -12.77 -3.27 -3.50
N GLY A 115 -11.96 -3.76 -4.46
CA GLY A 115 -11.52 -5.15 -4.53
C GLY A 115 -10.66 -5.56 -3.33
N SER A 116 -9.70 -4.71 -2.95
CA SER A 116 -8.82 -4.96 -1.81
C SER A 116 -9.57 -4.90 -0.48
N PHE A 117 -10.50 -3.97 -0.30
CA PHE A 117 -11.35 -3.92 0.88
C PHE A 117 -12.16 -5.22 1.05
N ALA A 118 -12.76 -5.73 -0.03
CA ALA A 118 -13.50 -6.99 0.00
C ALA A 118 -12.60 -8.18 0.33
N LEU A 119 -11.41 -8.25 -0.24
CA LEU A 119 -10.41 -9.28 0.09
C LEU A 119 -9.98 -9.19 1.56
N GLY A 120 -9.70 -7.98 2.05
CA GLY A 120 -9.39 -7.75 3.45
C GLY A 120 -10.49 -8.24 4.38
N ALA A 121 -11.75 -7.93 4.08
CA ALA A 121 -12.89 -8.40 4.87
C ALA A 121 -13.02 -9.93 4.85
N ILE A 122 -12.76 -10.58 3.71
CA ILE A 122 -12.78 -12.05 3.60
C ILE A 122 -11.69 -12.64 4.49
N PHE A 123 -10.42 -12.22 4.34
CA PHE A 123 -9.32 -12.79 5.12
C PHE A 123 -9.40 -12.42 6.61
N GLY A 124 -9.87 -11.22 6.95
CA GLY A 124 -10.14 -10.81 8.33
C GLY A 124 -11.20 -11.68 9.03
N SER A 125 -12.20 -12.16 8.30
CA SER A 125 -13.25 -13.03 8.84
C SER A 125 -12.80 -14.49 9.06
N LEU A 126 -11.63 -14.88 8.55
CA LEU A 126 -11.09 -16.25 8.72
C LEU A 126 -10.35 -16.47 10.04
N GLY A 127 -10.30 -15.45 10.89
CA GLY A 127 -9.69 -15.51 12.22
C GLY A 127 -8.31 -14.85 12.28
N LYS A 128 -7.85 -14.58 13.52
CA LYS A 128 -6.63 -13.81 13.83
C LYS A 128 -5.40 -14.29 13.05
N GLN A 129 -5.10 -15.58 13.12
CA GLN A 129 -3.87 -16.15 12.56
C GLN A 129 -3.83 -16.02 11.03
N THR A 130 -4.96 -16.35 10.36
CA THR A 130 -5.08 -16.23 8.91
C THR A 130 -5.06 -14.76 8.47
N SER A 131 -5.69 -13.87 9.22
CA SER A 131 -5.70 -12.43 8.95
C SER A 131 -4.29 -11.84 9.02
N LEU A 132 -3.54 -12.13 10.08
CA LEU A 132 -2.14 -11.69 10.23
C LEU A 132 -1.21 -12.35 9.20
N GLY A 133 -1.41 -13.63 8.89
CA GLY A 133 -0.65 -14.30 7.82
C GLY A 133 -0.91 -13.70 6.44
N PHE A 134 -2.11 -13.16 6.21
CA PHE A 134 -2.42 -12.44 4.97
C PHE A 134 -1.70 -11.08 4.92
N VAL A 135 -1.60 -10.36 6.03
CA VAL A 135 -0.78 -9.15 6.14
C VAL A 135 0.69 -9.50 5.86
N GLU A 136 1.27 -10.44 6.60
CA GLU A 136 2.66 -10.87 6.43
C GLU A 136 3.01 -11.17 4.97
N GLU A 137 2.18 -11.96 4.28
CA GLU A 137 2.42 -12.31 2.88
C GLU A 137 2.25 -11.10 1.94
N THR A 138 1.29 -10.20 2.23
CA THR A 138 1.10 -8.97 1.45
C THR A 138 2.38 -8.13 1.50
N GLU A 139 2.88 -7.85 2.70
CA GLU A 139 4.06 -7.01 2.88
C GLU A 139 5.33 -7.66 2.28
N LYS A 140 5.49 -8.97 2.42
CA LYS A 140 6.59 -9.70 1.75
C LYS A 140 6.53 -9.57 0.22
N GLN A 141 5.34 -9.51 -0.35
CA GLN A 141 5.19 -9.28 -1.80
C GLN A 141 5.45 -7.82 -2.18
N VAL A 142 5.07 -6.86 -1.31
CA VAL A 142 5.39 -5.43 -1.49
C VAL A 142 6.89 -5.20 -1.42
N VAL A 143 7.59 -5.73 -0.42
CA VAL A 143 9.07 -5.66 -0.32
C VAL A 143 9.74 -6.12 -1.61
N LYS A 144 9.39 -7.32 -2.10
CA LYS A 144 9.92 -7.85 -3.37
C LYS A 144 9.58 -6.98 -4.59
N HIS A 145 8.44 -6.30 -4.53
CA HIS A 145 8.02 -5.38 -5.59
C HIS A 145 8.86 -4.09 -5.59
N LEU A 146 9.06 -3.51 -4.41
CA LEU A 146 9.90 -2.31 -4.23
C LEU A 146 11.37 -2.58 -4.59
N GLU A 147 11.91 -3.75 -4.25
CA GLU A 147 13.25 -4.16 -4.67
C GLU A 147 13.39 -4.17 -6.21
N LYS A 148 12.42 -4.73 -6.92
CA LYS A 148 12.42 -4.71 -8.40
C LYS A 148 12.30 -3.29 -8.97
N HIS A 149 11.63 -2.39 -8.27
CA HIS A 149 11.58 -0.99 -8.67
C HIS A 149 12.92 -0.30 -8.46
N LEU A 150 13.58 -0.55 -7.32
CA LEU A 150 14.94 -0.05 -7.03
C LEU A 150 15.99 -0.56 -8.02
N GLU A 151 15.84 -1.78 -8.56
CA GLU A 151 16.71 -2.31 -9.61
C GLU A 151 16.52 -1.61 -10.97
N LYS A 152 15.34 -1.05 -11.24
CA LYS A 152 14.99 -0.45 -12.53
C LYS A 152 15.20 1.05 -12.58
N ILE A 153 15.02 1.73 -11.44
CA ILE A 153 15.09 3.18 -11.35
C ILE A 153 16.49 3.68 -11.69
N SER A 154 16.59 4.85 -12.35
CA SER A 154 17.87 5.50 -12.58
C SER A 154 18.53 5.89 -11.26
N GLN A 155 19.85 5.69 -11.17
CA GLN A 155 20.65 6.12 -10.01
C GLN A 155 20.68 7.66 -9.84
N GLU A 156 20.28 8.41 -10.85
CA GLU A 156 20.13 9.86 -10.80
C GLU A 156 18.81 10.29 -10.12
N ASP A 157 17.82 9.39 -10.05
CA ASP A 157 16.55 9.65 -9.33
C ASP A 157 16.65 9.36 -7.84
N LYS A 158 17.50 10.12 -7.16
CA LYS A 158 17.79 9.96 -5.72
C LYS A 158 16.56 10.13 -4.84
N LYS A 159 15.62 10.98 -5.25
CA LYS A 159 14.38 11.21 -4.49
C LYS A 159 13.49 9.97 -4.50
N THR A 160 13.23 9.41 -5.68
CA THR A 160 12.43 8.19 -5.79
C THR A 160 13.12 7.02 -5.09
N ILE A 161 14.44 6.84 -5.27
CA ILE A 161 15.21 5.81 -4.55
C ILE A 161 15.01 5.93 -3.04
N LYS A 162 15.17 7.14 -2.47
CA LYS A 162 15.04 7.34 -1.03
C LYS A 162 13.63 7.01 -0.50
N ILE A 163 12.59 7.36 -1.27
CA ILE A 163 11.21 7.01 -0.92
C ILE A 163 11.05 5.48 -0.91
N LEU A 164 11.46 4.80 -1.98
CA LEU A 164 11.33 3.35 -2.12
C LEU A 164 12.13 2.57 -1.06
N GLU A 165 13.33 3.04 -0.72
CA GLU A 165 14.14 2.44 0.35
C GLU A 165 13.46 2.56 1.71
N THR A 166 12.86 3.73 2.00
CA THR A 166 12.17 3.97 3.26
C THR A 166 10.93 3.09 3.35
N MET A 167 10.08 3.09 2.32
CA MET A 167 8.90 2.22 2.25
C MET A 167 9.29 0.75 2.40
N ARG A 168 10.30 0.27 1.66
CA ARG A 168 10.74 -1.13 1.76
C ARG A 168 11.16 -1.53 3.19
N ALA A 169 11.82 -0.64 3.91
CA ALA A 169 12.21 -0.91 5.30
C ALA A 169 11.00 -0.97 6.23
N ASP A 170 10.02 -0.11 6.02
CA ASP A 170 8.76 -0.11 6.79
C ASP A 170 7.94 -1.38 6.49
N GLU A 171 7.82 -1.80 5.21
CA GLU A 171 7.08 -3.03 4.84
C GLU A 171 7.75 -4.31 5.37
N ASP A 172 9.08 -4.35 5.40
CA ASP A 172 9.80 -5.48 6.01
C ASP A 172 9.53 -5.56 7.53
N GLN A 173 9.42 -4.41 8.19
CA GLN A 173 9.03 -4.32 9.59
C GLN A 173 7.57 -4.79 9.78
N HIS A 174 6.61 -4.33 8.98
CA HIS A 174 5.20 -4.75 9.07
C HIS A 174 5.04 -6.26 8.86
N ALA A 175 5.78 -6.85 7.91
CA ALA A 175 5.79 -8.30 7.71
C ALA A 175 6.27 -9.06 8.94
N ASN A 176 7.33 -8.59 9.58
CA ASN A 176 7.88 -9.20 10.79
C ASN A 176 6.92 -9.06 11.98
N GLU A 177 6.34 -7.87 12.19
CA GLU A 177 5.37 -7.62 13.26
C GLU A 177 4.11 -8.50 13.12
N ALA A 178 3.59 -8.68 11.90
CA ALA A 178 2.46 -9.56 11.64
C ALA A 178 2.79 -11.03 11.95
N SER A 179 4.00 -11.48 11.60
CA SER A 179 4.50 -12.82 11.89
C SER A 179 4.65 -13.02 13.41
N GLU A 180 5.30 -12.10 14.12
CA GLU A 180 5.51 -12.14 15.58
C GLU A 180 4.20 -12.07 16.37
N SER A 181 3.18 -11.39 15.83
CA SER A 181 1.83 -11.30 16.39
C SER A 181 1.00 -12.58 16.19
N GLY A 182 1.58 -13.61 15.58
CA GLY A 182 0.99 -14.95 15.43
C GLY A 182 0.33 -15.21 14.07
N GLY A 183 0.79 -14.50 13.02
CA GLY A 183 0.41 -14.80 11.65
C GLY A 183 0.76 -16.24 11.26
N GLU A 184 -0.18 -16.98 10.65
CA GLU A 184 0.10 -18.31 10.12
C GLU A 184 0.64 -18.25 8.70
N GLU A 185 1.55 -19.14 8.37
CA GLU A 185 2.02 -19.23 6.99
C GLU A 185 0.87 -19.65 6.06
N LEU A 186 0.57 -18.80 5.07
CA LEU A 186 -0.48 -19.07 4.09
C LEU A 186 -0.08 -20.21 3.15
N LYS A 187 -1.08 -20.96 2.70
CA LYS A 187 -0.89 -22.04 1.72
C LYS A 187 -0.43 -21.48 0.37
N ASP A 188 0.41 -22.22 -0.33
CA ASP A 188 1.01 -21.82 -1.60
C ASP A 188 -0.01 -21.36 -2.66
N TYR A 189 -1.18 -21.98 -2.71
CA TYR A 189 -2.22 -21.55 -3.66
C TYR A 189 -2.79 -20.18 -3.32
N THR A 190 -2.88 -19.81 -2.03
CA THR A 190 -3.29 -18.48 -1.58
C THR A 190 -2.24 -17.45 -1.94
N LYS A 191 -0.97 -17.69 -1.63
CA LYS A 191 0.17 -16.82 -2.00
C LYS A 191 0.22 -16.59 -3.50
N LYS A 192 0.01 -17.66 -4.30
CA LYS A 192 -0.02 -17.56 -5.76
C LYS A 192 -1.19 -16.74 -6.27
N PHE A 193 -2.38 -16.88 -5.67
CA PHE A 193 -3.55 -16.05 -5.99
C PHE A 193 -3.27 -14.58 -5.69
N MET A 194 -2.71 -14.25 -4.51
CA MET A 194 -2.32 -12.89 -4.14
C MET A 194 -1.33 -12.31 -5.14
N SER A 195 -0.26 -13.05 -5.48
CA SER A 195 0.73 -12.62 -6.45
C SER A 195 0.14 -12.38 -7.85
N MET A 196 -0.84 -13.18 -8.26
CA MET A 196 -1.49 -13.03 -9.57
C MET A 196 -2.39 -11.79 -9.59
N THR A 197 -3.17 -11.53 -8.54
CA THR A 197 -4.00 -10.32 -8.43
C THR A 197 -3.13 -9.05 -8.34
N ALA A 198 -2.05 -9.08 -7.55
CA ALA A 198 -1.07 -8.00 -7.49
C ALA A 198 -0.43 -7.72 -8.87
N LYS A 199 -0.08 -8.76 -9.62
CA LYS A 199 0.48 -8.60 -10.97
C LYS A 199 -0.52 -7.95 -11.95
N VAL A 200 -1.81 -8.29 -11.87
CA VAL A 200 -2.85 -7.64 -12.68
C VAL A 200 -2.94 -6.16 -12.31
N MET A 201 -3.01 -5.84 -11.02
CA MET A 201 -3.07 -4.47 -10.54
C MET A 201 -1.86 -3.65 -11.00
N THR A 202 -0.65 -4.13 -10.75
CA THR A 202 0.58 -3.40 -11.09
C THR A 202 0.75 -3.20 -12.59
N SER A 203 0.46 -4.22 -13.41
CA SER A 203 0.59 -4.12 -14.87
C SER A 203 -0.43 -3.17 -15.49
N THR A 204 -1.65 -3.10 -14.97
CA THR A 204 -2.68 -2.19 -15.48
C THR A 204 -2.48 -0.75 -14.98
N SER A 205 -2.15 -0.57 -13.69
CA SER A 205 -1.90 0.76 -13.11
C SER A 205 -0.67 1.45 -13.71
N ALA A 206 0.26 0.71 -14.29
CA ALA A 206 1.42 1.28 -14.96
C ALA A 206 1.04 2.18 -16.17
N HIS A 207 -0.11 1.93 -16.79
CA HIS A 207 -0.49 2.54 -18.06
C HIS A 207 -1.73 3.45 -17.99
N ILE A 208 -2.56 3.30 -16.93
CA ILE A 208 -3.86 3.99 -16.85
C ILE A 208 -3.97 4.79 -15.54
#